data_16ab5f3059b5dc99a8662d6088022377
#
_entry.id   16ab5f3059b5dc99a8662d6088022377
#
_cell.length_a   1.000
_cell.length_b   1.000
_cell.length_c   1.000
_cell.angle_alpha   90.00
_cell.angle_beta   90.00
_cell.angle_gamma   90.00
#
_symmetry.space_group_name_H-M   'P 1'
#
loop_
_entity.id
_entity.type
_entity.pdbx_description
1 polymer ?
#
loop_
_entity_poly.entity_id
_entity_poly.type
_entity_poly.pdbx_seq_one_letter_code
_entity_poly.pdbx_strand_id
1 'polypeptide(L)'
;MSNITNEIKKRRTFAIISHPDAGKTTLTEKFLLYGGAINQAGSVKGKATAKHAVSDWMEIEKERGISVTSTVLQFNYDGYCINILDTPGHQDFSEDTYRTLMAADSAVMVIDASKGVEAQTRKLFKVCVMRHIPIFTFINKMDREARDTFELLDDIEKELGIATCPVNWPIGSGKAFKGVYDREHREIELFSDTQKGTKMGEVKKISLDDPELSTLIEEDALSLLEEEVELLDGASAEFDQELVSKGELSPVFFGSALTNFGVETFLQHFLSMTSSPLPRKSDKGEIDPMTEKDFSAFVFKIQANMNKAHRDRIAFMRICSGEFEAGMEVYHMQGGRKVRLSQPQQMMASERKMVEKAYGGDIIGVFDPGIFSIGDTLTTSAERFCYEGIPTFAPEHFARVRQVDTMKRKQFIKGINQIAQEGAIQIFQEYNTGMEEIIVGVVGVLQFDVLKYRLENEYNVEIRMDQLPYEHIRWIENTDIDLDKVIGTSDMKKIKDLKDRPLLLFVNSWSIRMTLDRNEGLVLSEFGRS
;
A
#
# COMPACT_ATOMS: atom_id res chain seq x y z
N MET A 1 6.81 24.59 -21.66
CA MET A 1 7.04 23.62 -20.56
C MET A 1 8.16 22.70 -20.97
N SER A 2 9.05 22.29 -20.07
CA SER A 2 10.13 21.34 -20.41
C SER A 2 9.52 19.96 -20.75
N ASN A 3 10.24 19.14 -21.53
CA ASN A 3 9.81 17.78 -21.85
C ASN A 3 9.59 16.96 -20.56
N ILE A 4 10.45 17.18 -19.54
CA ILE A 4 10.36 16.53 -18.21
C ILE A 4 9.05 16.85 -17.51
N THR A 5 8.64 18.12 -17.45
CA THR A 5 7.36 18.53 -16.81
C THR A 5 6.16 17.88 -17.49
N ASN A 6 6.17 17.75 -18.82
CA ASN A 6 5.09 17.08 -19.54
C ASN A 6 5.04 15.58 -19.22
N GLU A 7 6.21 14.94 -19.10
CA GLU A 7 6.28 13.54 -18.71
C GLU A 7 5.80 13.32 -17.25
N ILE A 8 6.17 14.19 -16.32
CA ILE A 8 5.69 14.12 -14.92
C ILE A 8 4.16 14.25 -14.86
N LYS A 9 3.56 15.16 -15.62
CA LYS A 9 2.11 15.36 -15.67
C LYS A 9 1.31 14.13 -16.09
N LYS A 10 1.91 13.23 -16.85
CA LYS A 10 1.26 11.97 -17.28
C LYS A 10 1.27 10.89 -16.18
N ARG A 11 2.06 11.04 -15.12
CA ARG A 11 2.20 10.01 -14.08
C ARG A 11 1.02 10.04 -13.12
N ARG A 12 0.54 8.84 -12.81
CA ARG A 12 -0.48 8.58 -11.79
C ARG A 12 0.00 7.43 -10.92
N THR A 13 0.27 7.72 -9.67
CA THR A 13 0.80 6.72 -8.73
C THR A 13 -0.15 6.61 -7.54
N PHE A 14 -0.84 5.49 -7.44
CA PHE A 14 -1.83 5.29 -6.42
C PHE A 14 -1.72 3.93 -5.75
N ALA A 15 -2.13 3.87 -4.50
CA ALA A 15 -2.25 2.64 -3.75
C ALA A 15 -3.69 2.13 -3.75
N ILE A 16 -3.86 0.82 -3.72
CA ILE A 16 -5.18 0.21 -3.52
C ILE A 16 -5.26 -0.33 -2.09
N ILE A 17 -6.22 0.16 -1.33
CA ILE A 17 -6.46 -0.21 0.07
C ILE A 17 -7.83 -0.85 0.23
N SER A 18 -7.93 -1.84 1.11
CA SER A 18 -9.21 -2.50 1.40
C SER A 18 -9.14 -3.36 2.65
N HIS A 19 -10.30 -3.75 3.15
CA HIS A 19 -10.41 -4.93 4.00
C HIS A 19 -10.07 -6.21 3.20
N PRO A 20 -9.56 -7.29 3.83
CA PRO A 20 -9.40 -8.58 3.18
C PRO A 20 -10.69 -9.04 2.48
N ASP A 21 -10.56 -9.67 1.33
CA ASP A 21 -11.66 -10.18 0.51
C ASP A 21 -12.60 -9.12 -0.12
N ALA A 22 -12.38 -7.82 0.03
CA ALA A 22 -13.18 -6.80 -0.64
C ALA A 22 -13.03 -6.80 -2.19
N GLY A 23 -12.04 -7.51 -2.72
CA GLY A 23 -11.80 -7.70 -4.15
C GLY A 23 -10.68 -6.83 -4.73
N LYS A 24 -9.78 -6.34 -3.86
CA LYS A 24 -8.61 -5.53 -4.24
C LYS A 24 -7.79 -6.17 -5.36
N THR A 25 -7.29 -7.38 -5.16
CA THR A 25 -6.46 -8.10 -6.14
C THR A 25 -7.19 -8.31 -7.47
N THR A 26 -8.50 -8.58 -7.42
CA THR A 26 -9.32 -8.68 -8.63
C THR A 26 -9.37 -7.35 -9.37
N LEU A 27 -9.58 -6.24 -8.66
CA LEU A 27 -9.61 -4.90 -9.27
C LEU A 27 -8.25 -4.53 -9.88
N THR A 28 -7.15 -4.81 -9.20
CA THR A 28 -5.78 -4.61 -9.70
C THR A 28 -5.57 -5.35 -11.03
N GLU A 29 -5.96 -6.62 -11.11
CA GLU A 29 -5.85 -7.39 -12.35
C GLU A 29 -6.71 -6.83 -13.48
N LYS A 30 -7.88 -6.26 -13.16
CA LYS A 30 -8.70 -5.61 -14.19
C LYS A 30 -8.05 -4.35 -14.74
N PHE A 31 -7.42 -3.54 -13.91
CA PHE A 31 -6.65 -2.39 -14.40
C PHE A 31 -5.53 -2.81 -15.34
N LEU A 32 -4.81 -3.90 -15.01
CA LEU A 32 -3.78 -4.46 -15.89
C LEU A 32 -4.38 -4.99 -17.21
N LEU A 33 -5.57 -5.55 -17.17
CA LEU A 33 -6.29 -6.03 -18.36
C LEU A 33 -6.67 -4.86 -19.28
N TYR A 34 -7.27 -3.79 -18.74
CA TYR A 34 -7.63 -2.58 -19.49
C TYR A 34 -6.39 -1.85 -20.03
N GLY A 35 -5.30 -1.84 -19.27
CA GLY A 35 -4.01 -1.32 -19.72
C GLY A 35 -3.29 -2.19 -20.75
N GLY A 36 -3.85 -3.34 -21.15
CA GLY A 36 -3.24 -4.28 -22.10
C GLY A 36 -1.96 -4.94 -21.57
N ALA A 37 -1.68 -4.82 -20.28
CA ALA A 37 -0.51 -5.40 -19.64
C ALA A 37 -0.64 -6.92 -19.44
N ILE A 38 -1.88 -7.42 -19.37
CA ILE A 38 -2.22 -8.86 -19.36
C ILE A 38 -3.33 -9.14 -20.38
N ASN A 39 -3.31 -10.32 -20.97
CA ASN A 39 -4.33 -10.72 -21.97
C ASN A 39 -5.58 -11.35 -21.35
N GLN A 40 -5.49 -11.76 -20.10
CA GLN A 40 -6.56 -12.45 -19.39
C GLN A 40 -6.38 -12.28 -17.88
N ALA A 41 -7.41 -11.81 -17.18
CA ALA A 41 -7.39 -11.71 -15.73
C ALA A 41 -7.57 -13.10 -15.10
N GLY A 42 -6.82 -13.39 -14.03
CA GLY A 42 -6.96 -14.60 -13.24
C GLY A 42 -8.18 -14.54 -12.31
N SER A 43 -8.69 -15.70 -11.92
CA SER A 43 -9.71 -15.81 -10.86
C SER A 43 -9.02 -16.11 -9.53
N VAL A 44 -9.17 -15.25 -8.54
CA VAL A 44 -8.59 -15.41 -7.19
C VAL A 44 -9.23 -16.57 -6.41
N LYS A 45 -10.41 -17.04 -6.84
CA LYS A 45 -11.11 -18.19 -6.22
C LYS A 45 -11.24 -19.34 -7.21
N GLY A 46 -10.28 -20.26 -7.23
CA GLY A 46 -10.38 -21.49 -8.01
C GLY A 46 -9.42 -22.56 -7.52
N LYS A 47 -9.96 -23.79 -7.44
CA LYS A 47 -9.21 -25.01 -7.10
C LYS A 47 -7.91 -25.11 -7.93
N ALA A 48 -6.94 -25.84 -7.44
CA ALA A 48 -5.56 -26.13 -7.86
C ALA A 48 -5.10 -26.05 -9.34
N THR A 49 -5.93 -25.57 -10.25
CA THR A 49 -5.62 -25.38 -11.68
C THR A 49 -5.80 -23.93 -12.17
N ALA A 50 -6.20 -22.98 -11.30
CA ALA A 50 -6.37 -21.59 -11.67
C ALA A 50 -5.03 -20.85 -11.68
N LYS A 51 -4.79 -19.96 -12.66
CA LYS A 51 -3.68 -19.03 -12.65
C LYS A 51 -3.80 -18.15 -11.40
N HIS A 52 -2.75 -18.09 -10.59
CA HIS A 52 -2.67 -17.18 -9.45
C HIS A 52 -2.62 -15.72 -9.94
N ALA A 53 -2.99 -14.79 -9.05
CA ALA A 53 -2.91 -13.38 -9.33
C ALA A 53 -1.47 -12.95 -9.65
N VAL A 54 -1.32 -11.98 -10.56
CA VAL A 54 0.00 -11.45 -10.95
C VAL A 54 0.71 -10.78 -9.76
N SER A 55 -0.07 -10.23 -8.82
CA SER A 55 0.44 -9.60 -7.59
C SER A 55 1.00 -10.59 -6.57
N ASP A 56 0.52 -11.85 -6.54
CA ASP A 56 0.91 -12.86 -5.56
C ASP A 56 2.08 -13.70 -6.09
N TRP A 57 3.29 -13.28 -5.81
CA TRP A 57 4.50 -13.95 -6.33
C TRP A 57 5.14 -14.94 -5.35
N MET A 58 4.92 -14.77 -4.03
CA MET A 58 5.44 -15.70 -3.02
C MET A 58 4.61 -16.99 -2.95
N GLU A 59 5.26 -18.13 -2.75
CA GLU A 59 4.54 -19.41 -2.62
C GLU A 59 3.60 -19.41 -1.41
N ILE A 60 3.99 -18.79 -0.30
CA ILE A 60 3.15 -18.67 0.89
C ILE A 60 1.88 -17.84 0.63
N GLU A 61 1.94 -16.83 -0.24
CA GLU A 61 0.78 -16.06 -0.67
C GLU A 61 -0.19 -16.94 -1.47
N LYS A 62 0.35 -17.75 -2.38
CA LYS A 62 -0.42 -18.68 -3.20
C LYS A 62 -1.06 -19.79 -2.38
N GLU A 63 -0.33 -20.35 -1.43
CA GLU A 63 -0.83 -21.43 -0.54
C GLU A 63 -1.94 -20.93 0.39
N ARG A 64 -1.80 -19.73 0.94
CA ARG A 64 -2.75 -19.16 1.90
C ARG A 64 -3.85 -18.31 1.27
N GLY A 65 -3.68 -17.89 0.00
CA GLY A 65 -4.62 -17.01 -0.72
C GLY A 65 -4.71 -15.61 -0.13
N ILE A 66 -3.62 -15.11 0.48
CA ILE A 66 -3.52 -13.77 1.07
C ILE A 66 -2.24 -13.11 0.58
N SER A 67 -2.32 -11.82 0.20
CA SER A 67 -1.14 -11.02 -0.12
C SER A 67 -0.40 -10.65 1.18
N VAL A 68 0.89 -10.94 1.22
CA VAL A 68 1.79 -10.72 2.37
C VAL A 68 2.63 -9.47 2.18
N THR A 69 3.02 -9.18 0.94
CA THR A 69 3.86 -8.04 0.57
C THR A 69 3.17 -7.16 -0.46
N SER A 70 3.45 -5.85 -0.40
CA SER A 70 3.00 -4.95 -1.46
C SER A 70 3.72 -5.21 -2.77
N THR A 71 3.02 -5.03 -3.88
CA THR A 71 3.56 -5.19 -5.24
C THR A 71 3.44 -3.88 -6.00
N VAL A 72 4.47 -3.54 -6.76
CA VAL A 72 4.47 -2.39 -7.66
C VAL A 72 4.20 -2.87 -9.08
N LEU A 73 3.18 -2.32 -9.73
CA LEU A 73 2.80 -2.67 -11.09
C LEU A 73 2.71 -1.40 -11.93
N GLN A 74 3.18 -1.44 -13.17
CA GLN A 74 3.15 -0.30 -14.07
C GLN A 74 2.55 -0.68 -15.43
N PHE A 75 1.78 0.22 -16.01
CA PHE A 75 1.26 0.13 -17.37
C PHE A 75 0.90 1.51 -17.91
N ASN A 76 0.67 1.59 -19.23
CA ASN A 76 0.19 2.81 -19.88
C ASN A 76 -1.28 2.64 -20.27
N TYR A 77 -2.08 3.68 -20.05
CA TYR A 77 -3.48 3.72 -20.44
C TYR A 77 -3.87 5.17 -20.76
N ASP A 78 -4.50 5.38 -21.89
CA ASP A 78 -5.04 6.68 -22.34
C ASP A 78 -4.04 7.85 -22.21
N GLY A 79 -2.78 7.63 -22.60
CA GLY A 79 -1.71 8.63 -22.52
C GLY A 79 -1.11 8.86 -21.14
N TYR A 80 -1.62 8.20 -20.10
CA TYR A 80 -1.07 8.21 -18.74
C TYR A 80 -0.10 7.06 -18.52
N CYS A 81 0.90 7.29 -17.69
CA CYS A 81 1.77 6.26 -17.12
C CYS A 81 1.31 5.98 -15.68
N ILE A 82 0.79 4.80 -15.47
CA ILE A 82 0.12 4.41 -14.24
C ILE A 82 1.02 3.49 -13.42
N ASN A 83 1.23 3.85 -12.16
CA ASN A 83 1.92 3.04 -11.16
C ASN A 83 0.90 2.62 -10.09
N ILE A 84 0.61 1.34 -10.00
CA ILE A 84 -0.24 0.77 -8.95
C ILE A 84 0.65 0.20 -7.84
N LEU A 85 0.33 0.59 -6.63
CA LEU A 85 0.87 0.03 -5.41
C LEU A 85 -0.20 -0.89 -4.80
N ASP A 86 -0.13 -2.17 -5.10
CA ASP A 86 -1.03 -3.17 -4.54
C ASP A 86 -0.57 -3.54 -3.14
N THR A 87 -1.37 -3.19 -2.12
CA THR A 87 -1.01 -3.34 -0.70
C THR A 87 -1.56 -4.65 -0.11
N PRO A 88 -0.92 -5.24 0.93
CA PRO A 88 -1.52 -6.33 1.66
C PRO A 88 -2.86 -5.91 2.28
N GLY A 89 -3.89 -6.77 2.17
CA GLY A 89 -5.20 -6.50 2.79
C GLY A 89 -5.25 -6.86 4.27
N HIS A 90 -4.40 -7.78 4.73
CA HIS A 90 -4.45 -8.29 6.09
C HIS A 90 -3.79 -7.32 7.10
N GLN A 91 -4.42 -7.17 8.27
CA GLN A 91 -3.96 -6.23 9.32
C GLN A 91 -2.54 -6.50 9.82
N ASP A 92 -2.09 -7.75 9.81
CA ASP A 92 -0.75 -8.14 10.26
C ASP A 92 0.37 -7.54 9.40
N PHE A 93 0.05 -7.07 8.18
CA PHE A 93 0.98 -6.44 7.25
C PHE A 93 0.75 -4.93 7.10
N SER A 94 0.12 -4.29 8.08
CA SER A 94 -0.21 -2.84 8.06
C SER A 94 1.03 -1.97 7.89
N GLU A 95 2.18 -2.37 8.41
CA GLU A 95 3.43 -1.61 8.30
C GLU A 95 3.93 -1.54 6.85
N ASP A 96 3.85 -2.65 6.08
CA ASP A 96 4.19 -2.64 4.65
C ASP A 96 3.21 -1.80 3.85
N THR A 97 1.91 -1.88 4.19
CA THR A 97 0.87 -1.01 3.61
C THR A 97 1.15 0.47 3.87
N TYR A 98 1.51 0.82 5.10
CA TYR A 98 1.84 2.20 5.46
C TYR A 98 3.03 2.74 4.66
N ARG A 99 4.14 1.98 4.59
CA ARG A 99 5.34 2.36 3.82
C ARG A 99 5.00 2.56 2.34
N THR A 100 4.17 1.69 1.81
CA THR A 100 3.72 1.74 0.42
C THR A 100 2.84 2.96 0.15
N LEU A 101 1.95 3.31 1.07
CA LEU A 101 1.16 4.55 1.01
C LEU A 101 2.03 5.81 1.01
N MET A 102 3.21 5.76 1.64
CA MET A 102 4.17 6.87 1.57
C MET A 102 4.66 7.15 0.15
N ALA A 103 4.63 6.18 -0.75
CA ALA A 103 5.04 6.34 -2.14
C ALA A 103 3.88 6.73 -3.08
N ALA A 104 2.64 6.73 -2.60
CA ALA A 104 1.44 7.05 -3.39
C ALA A 104 1.12 8.56 -3.39
N ASP A 105 0.44 9.00 -4.45
CA ASP A 105 -0.13 10.35 -4.59
C ASP A 105 -1.64 10.36 -4.36
N SER A 106 -2.29 9.18 -4.46
CA SER A 106 -3.70 8.98 -4.16
C SER A 106 -3.94 7.54 -3.71
N ALA A 107 -5.12 7.25 -3.19
CA ALA A 107 -5.53 5.92 -2.79
C ALA A 107 -6.89 5.56 -3.39
N VAL A 108 -7.04 4.32 -3.82
CA VAL A 108 -8.31 3.71 -4.18
C VAL A 108 -8.75 2.82 -3.03
N MET A 109 -9.81 3.21 -2.35
CA MET A 109 -10.41 2.46 -1.26
C MET A 109 -11.49 1.54 -1.80
N VAL A 110 -11.30 0.23 -1.66
CA VAL A 110 -12.25 -0.77 -2.14
C VAL A 110 -13.14 -1.25 -1.00
N ILE A 111 -14.45 -1.11 -1.16
CA ILE A 111 -15.47 -1.51 -0.18
C ILE A 111 -16.33 -2.63 -0.76
N ASP A 112 -16.66 -3.63 0.04
CA ASP A 112 -17.61 -4.68 -0.31
C ASP A 112 -19.05 -4.15 -0.15
N ALA A 113 -19.83 -4.09 -1.23
CA ALA A 113 -21.19 -3.57 -1.24
C ALA A 113 -22.13 -4.28 -0.25
N SER A 114 -21.87 -5.53 0.09
CA SER A 114 -22.66 -6.29 1.05
C SER A 114 -22.34 -6.00 2.51
N LYS A 115 -21.12 -5.44 2.78
CA LYS A 115 -20.60 -5.27 4.14
C LYS A 115 -20.49 -3.81 4.58
N GLY A 116 -20.18 -2.90 3.64
CA GLY A 116 -19.88 -1.50 3.93
C GLY A 116 -18.46 -1.32 4.50
N VAL A 117 -18.28 -0.34 5.39
CA VAL A 117 -16.97 0.02 5.95
C VAL A 117 -16.55 -0.97 7.03
N GLU A 118 -15.49 -1.71 6.79
CA GLU A 118 -14.95 -2.72 7.70
C GLU A 118 -13.73 -2.18 8.51
N ALA A 119 -13.35 -2.89 9.58
CA ALA A 119 -12.34 -2.42 10.54
C ALA A 119 -10.97 -2.07 9.92
N GLN A 120 -10.49 -2.88 8.97
CA GLN A 120 -9.21 -2.61 8.31
C GLN A 120 -9.29 -1.38 7.41
N THR A 121 -10.41 -1.19 6.72
CA THR A 121 -10.67 0.00 5.89
C THR A 121 -10.55 1.28 6.73
N ARG A 122 -11.16 1.31 7.94
CA ARG A 122 -11.03 2.46 8.87
C ARG A 122 -9.58 2.75 9.27
N LYS A 123 -8.79 1.71 9.55
CA LYS A 123 -7.38 1.87 9.92
C LYS A 123 -6.58 2.49 8.77
N LEU A 124 -6.74 1.96 7.57
CA LEU A 124 -6.01 2.42 6.38
C LEU A 124 -6.46 3.82 5.93
N PHE A 125 -7.75 4.11 6.05
CA PHE A 125 -8.29 5.44 5.81
C PHE A 125 -7.62 6.50 6.71
N LYS A 126 -7.51 6.24 8.02
CA LYS A 126 -6.82 7.14 8.95
C LYS A 126 -5.38 7.42 8.54
N VAL A 127 -4.68 6.43 8.00
CA VAL A 127 -3.31 6.61 7.47
C VAL A 127 -3.31 7.56 6.28
N CYS A 128 -4.25 7.40 5.35
CA CYS A 128 -4.37 8.28 4.19
C CYS A 128 -4.66 9.74 4.61
N VAL A 129 -5.59 9.93 5.56
CA VAL A 129 -5.92 11.27 6.09
C VAL A 129 -4.71 11.93 6.76
N MET A 130 -4.00 11.21 7.64
CA MET A 130 -2.79 11.74 8.29
C MET A 130 -1.71 12.18 7.28
N ARG A 131 -1.74 11.63 6.08
CA ARG A 131 -0.78 11.90 5.00
C ARG A 131 -1.31 12.84 3.94
N HIS A 132 -2.53 13.33 4.08
CA HIS A 132 -3.21 14.15 3.08
C HIS A 132 -3.23 13.50 1.69
N ILE A 133 -3.44 12.17 1.67
CA ILE A 133 -3.55 11.41 0.42
C ILE A 133 -5.02 11.44 -0.04
N PRO A 134 -5.33 11.97 -1.23
CA PRO A 134 -6.68 11.95 -1.81
C PRO A 134 -7.20 10.52 -1.92
N ILE A 135 -8.48 10.32 -1.55
CA ILE A 135 -9.11 9.00 -1.50
C ILE A 135 -10.27 8.94 -2.50
N PHE A 136 -10.23 7.92 -3.35
CA PHE A 136 -11.30 7.56 -4.28
C PHE A 136 -11.90 6.24 -3.82
N THR A 137 -13.22 6.16 -3.72
CA THR A 137 -13.91 4.98 -3.20
C THR A 137 -14.51 4.16 -4.34
N PHE A 138 -14.21 2.86 -4.37
CA PHE A 138 -14.82 1.91 -5.28
C PHE A 138 -15.66 0.88 -4.49
N ILE A 139 -16.98 1.00 -4.57
CA ILE A 139 -17.92 0.05 -3.97
C ILE A 139 -18.08 -1.13 -4.92
N ASN A 140 -17.46 -2.24 -4.53
CA ASN A 140 -17.27 -3.43 -5.34
C ASN A 140 -18.29 -4.52 -5.01
N LYS A 141 -18.43 -5.48 -5.92
CA LYS A 141 -19.28 -6.67 -5.82
C LYS A 141 -20.78 -6.38 -5.97
N MET A 142 -21.15 -5.39 -6.75
CA MET A 142 -22.54 -5.12 -7.12
C MET A 142 -23.21 -6.30 -7.88
N ASP A 143 -22.42 -7.27 -8.36
CA ASP A 143 -22.90 -8.55 -8.91
C ASP A 143 -23.50 -9.50 -7.88
N ARG A 144 -23.51 -9.12 -6.60
CA ARG A 144 -24.12 -9.84 -5.48
C ARG A 144 -25.15 -8.98 -4.79
N GLU A 145 -25.98 -9.59 -3.92
CA GLU A 145 -26.86 -8.81 -3.05
C GLU A 145 -26.03 -7.78 -2.26
N ALA A 146 -26.36 -6.53 -2.48
CA ALA A 146 -25.72 -5.38 -1.85
C ALA A 146 -26.66 -4.76 -0.80
N ARG A 147 -26.09 -3.99 0.11
CA ARG A 147 -26.85 -3.05 0.94
C ARG A 147 -27.43 -1.95 0.05
N ASP A 148 -28.39 -1.23 0.58
CA ASP A 148 -28.92 -0.04 -0.10
C ASP A 148 -27.78 0.95 -0.42
N THR A 149 -27.83 1.56 -1.60
CA THR A 149 -26.77 2.41 -2.12
C THR A 149 -26.63 3.71 -1.34
N PHE A 150 -27.71 4.32 -0.89
CA PHE A 150 -27.68 5.50 -0.04
C PHE A 150 -27.18 5.16 1.37
N GLU A 151 -27.58 3.99 1.92
CA GLU A 151 -27.03 3.51 3.20
C GLU A 151 -25.52 3.29 3.14
N LEU A 152 -24.98 2.83 2.01
CA LEU A 152 -23.54 2.66 1.81
C LEU A 152 -22.79 3.99 1.81
N LEU A 153 -23.34 5.03 1.17
CA LEU A 153 -22.78 6.38 1.22
C LEU A 153 -22.79 6.94 2.65
N ASP A 154 -23.92 6.81 3.33
CA ASP A 154 -24.11 7.23 4.71
C ASP A 154 -23.15 6.49 5.68
N ASP A 155 -22.91 5.20 5.46
CA ASP A 155 -21.95 4.39 6.20
C ASP A 155 -20.50 4.93 6.02
N ILE A 156 -20.11 5.29 4.80
CA ILE A 156 -18.80 5.89 4.52
C ILE A 156 -18.66 7.23 5.24
N GLU A 157 -19.66 8.10 5.12
CA GLU A 157 -19.63 9.44 5.75
C GLU A 157 -19.59 9.38 7.27
N LYS A 158 -20.41 8.52 7.89
CA LYS A 158 -20.48 8.36 9.36
C LYS A 158 -19.23 7.69 9.94
N GLU A 159 -18.77 6.62 9.29
CA GLU A 159 -17.69 5.80 9.82
C GLU A 159 -16.29 6.41 9.58
N LEU A 160 -16.15 7.16 8.49
CA LEU A 160 -14.87 7.72 8.09
C LEU A 160 -14.79 9.24 8.27
N GLY A 161 -15.92 9.93 8.36
CA GLY A 161 -15.96 11.39 8.53
C GLY A 161 -15.52 12.16 7.27
N ILE A 162 -15.75 11.59 6.08
CA ILE A 162 -15.45 12.19 4.77
C ILE A 162 -16.74 12.29 3.97
N ALA A 163 -16.98 13.42 3.32
CA ALA A 163 -18.12 13.56 2.41
C ALA A 163 -17.97 12.68 1.17
N THR A 164 -19.09 12.26 0.59
CA THR A 164 -19.11 11.43 -0.61
C THR A 164 -19.66 12.18 -1.82
N CYS A 165 -19.07 11.94 -2.99
CA CYS A 165 -19.51 12.43 -4.28
C CYS A 165 -19.68 11.24 -5.23
N PRO A 166 -20.91 10.69 -5.40
CA PRO A 166 -21.16 9.61 -6.36
C PRO A 166 -20.93 10.10 -7.79
N VAL A 167 -19.97 9.47 -8.50
CA VAL A 167 -19.65 9.79 -9.90
C VAL A 167 -20.47 8.93 -10.85
N ASN A 168 -20.69 7.66 -10.50
CA ASN A 168 -21.63 6.80 -11.17
C ASN A 168 -22.66 6.24 -10.20
N TRP A 169 -23.76 5.67 -10.74
CA TRP A 169 -24.81 5.07 -9.95
C TRP A 169 -25.18 3.69 -10.48
N PRO A 170 -25.36 2.66 -9.67
CA PRO A 170 -25.62 1.30 -10.14
C PRO A 170 -27.09 1.13 -10.54
N ILE A 171 -27.33 0.36 -11.60
CA ILE A 171 -28.66 -0.02 -12.04
C ILE A 171 -28.94 -1.43 -11.52
N GLY A 172 -29.61 -1.50 -10.37
CA GLY A 172 -29.87 -2.73 -9.66
C GLY A 172 -28.67 -3.30 -8.93
N SER A 173 -28.84 -4.44 -8.27
CA SER A 173 -27.80 -5.19 -7.58
C SER A 173 -28.00 -6.71 -7.75
N GLY A 174 -26.96 -7.50 -7.47
CA GLY A 174 -27.00 -8.95 -7.61
C GLY A 174 -27.26 -9.38 -9.05
N LYS A 175 -28.24 -10.23 -9.25
CA LYS A 175 -28.64 -10.70 -10.60
C LYS A 175 -29.30 -9.61 -11.45
N ALA A 176 -29.84 -8.58 -10.80
CA ALA A 176 -30.45 -7.44 -11.46
C ALA A 176 -29.45 -6.34 -11.84
N PHE A 177 -28.18 -6.48 -11.47
CA PHE A 177 -27.14 -5.51 -11.82
C PHE A 177 -26.88 -5.52 -13.34
N LYS A 178 -27.39 -4.51 -14.04
CA LYS A 178 -27.34 -4.39 -15.51
C LYS A 178 -26.23 -3.47 -16.00
N GLY A 179 -25.87 -2.46 -15.21
CA GLY A 179 -24.94 -1.44 -15.62
C GLY A 179 -24.80 -0.33 -14.59
N VAL A 180 -24.21 0.75 -15.02
CA VAL A 180 -24.08 1.97 -14.21
C VAL A 180 -24.55 3.18 -15.01
N TYR A 181 -25.08 4.17 -14.30
CA TYR A 181 -25.35 5.50 -14.84
C TYR A 181 -24.15 6.40 -14.55
N ASP A 182 -23.51 6.92 -15.59
CA ASP A 182 -22.43 7.92 -15.49
C ASP A 182 -23.06 9.31 -15.33
N ARG A 183 -22.89 9.92 -14.16
CA ARG A 183 -23.52 11.22 -13.83
C ARG A 183 -22.88 12.39 -14.58
N GLU A 184 -21.57 12.33 -14.86
CA GLU A 184 -20.86 13.41 -15.57
C GLU A 184 -21.31 13.49 -17.03
N HIS A 185 -21.39 12.34 -17.71
CA HIS A 185 -21.78 12.27 -19.13
C HIS A 185 -23.28 12.11 -19.34
N ARG A 186 -24.07 11.84 -18.28
CA ARG A 186 -25.51 11.54 -18.33
C ARG A 186 -25.84 10.38 -19.25
N GLU A 187 -25.01 9.35 -19.21
CA GLU A 187 -25.12 8.15 -20.03
C GLU A 187 -25.28 6.90 -19.16
N ILE A 188 -26.04 5.95 -19.64
CA ILE A 188 -26.13 4.61 -19.08
C ILE A 188 -25.13 3.72 -19.79
N GLU A 189 -24.28 3.05 -19.03
CA GLU A 189 -23.36 2.03 -19.50
C GLU A 189 -23.92 0.65 -19.17
N LEU A 190 -24.40 -0.04 -20.21
CA LEU A 190 -24.88 -1.42 -20.12
C LEU A 190 -23.76 -2.38 -20.48
N PHE A 191 -23.60 -3.41 -19.68
CA PHE A 191 -22.54 -4.39 -19.84
C PHE A 191 -23.08 -5.71 -20.38
N SER A 192 -22.44 -6.25 -21.42
CA SER A 192 -22.70 -7.60 -21.91
C SER A 192 -22.02 -8.66 -21.05
N ASP A 193 -22.62 -9.83 -20.88
CA ASP A 193 -22.01 -10.92 -20.10
C ASP A 193 -20.73 -11.41 -20.78
N THR A 194 -19.60 -11.23 -20.13
CA THR A 194 -18.24 -11.46 -20.63
C THR A 194 -17.59 -12.67 -19.99
N GLN A 195 -18.12 -13.88 -20.23
CA GLN A 195 -17.48 -15.11 -19.73
C GLN A 195 -16.89 -14.97 -18.31
N LYS A 196 -17.67 -14.41 -17.38
CA LYS A 196 -17.27 -14.08 -16.01
C LYS A 196 -16.13 -13.04 -15.92
N GLY A 197 -16.12 -12.05 -16.82
CA GLY A 197 -15.17 -10.93 -16.75
C GLY A 197 -13.72 -11.28 -17.08
N THR A 198 -13.42 -12.43 -17.66
CA THR A 198 -12.05 -12.82 -18.02
C THR A 198 -11.50 -12.05 -19.22
N LYS A 199 -12.38 -11.42 -20.00
CA LYS A 199 -12.06 -10.56 -21.14
C LYS A 199 -12.80 -9.24 -21.02
N MET A 200 -12.32 -8.21 -21.72
CA MET A 200 -13.06 -6.97 -21.89
C MET A 200 -14.38 -7.26 -22.63
N GLY A 201 -15.48 -6.72 -22.11
CA GLY A 201 -16.80 -6.82 -22.73
C GLY A 201 -17.12 -5.59 -23.58
N GLU A 202 -18.11 -5.71 -24.43
CA GLU A 202 -18.67 -4.54 -25.09
C GLU A 202 -19.53 -3.78 -24.09
N VAL A 203 -19.25 -2.49 -23.96
CA VAL A 203 -20.05 -1.54 -23.17
C VAL A 203 -20.93 -0.78 -24.14
N LYS A 204 -22.25 -0.89 -23.97
CA LYS A 204 -23.20 -0.09 -24.73
C LYS A 204 -23.51 1.18 -23.95
N LYS A 205 -23.12 2.33 -24.50
CA LYS A 205 -23.41 3.64 -23.92
C LYS A 205 -24.67 4.21 -24.56
N ILE A 206 -25.63 4.59 -23.73
CA ILE A 206 -26.95 5.07 -24.16
C ILE A 206 -27.31 6.27 -23.30
N SER A 207 -27.80 7.36 -23.94
CA SER A 207 -28.34 8.52 -23.22
C SER A 207 -29.56 8.13 -22.37
N LEU A 208 -29.72 8.77 -21.21
CA LEU A 208 -30.88 8.56 -20.34
C LEU A 208 -32.22 8.83 -21.06
N ASP A 209 -32.22 9.76 -22.01
CA ASP A 209 -33.41 10.16 -22.78
C ASP A 209 -33.68 9.26 -24.04
N ASP A 210 -32.88 8.22 -24.27
CA ASP A 210 -32.99 7.39 -25.46
C ASP A 210 -34.15 6.40 -25.33
N PRO A 211 -35.11 6.37 -26.29
CA PRO A 211 -36.24 5.46 -26.28
C PRO A 211 -35.85 3.96 -26.28
N GLU A 212 -34.64 3.63 -26.70
CA GLU A 212 -34.14 2.25 -26.71
C GLU A 212 -33.99 1.69 -25.29
N LEU A 213 -33.82 2.53 -24.28
CA LEU A 213 -33.63 2.11 -22.88
C LEU A 213 -34.80 1.26 -22.37
N SER A 214 -36.02 1.63 -22.71
CA SER A 214 -37.24 0.87 -22.32
C SER A 214 -37.28 -0.56 -22.86
N THR A 215 -36.46 -0.87 -23.86
CA THR A 215 -36.34 -2.25 -24.40
C THR A 215 -35.20 -3.04 -23.75
N LEU A 216 -34.25 -2.36 -23.07
CA LEU A 216 -33.03 -2.94 -22.52
C LEU A 216 -33.07 -3.05 -21.00
N ILE A 217 -33.79 -2.16 -20.34
CA ILE A 217 -33.97 -2.10 -18.89
C ILE A 217 -35.45 -2.24 -18.57
N GLU A 218 -35.81 -2.99 -17.55
CA GLU A 218 -37.17 -3.13 -17.07
C GLU A 218 -37.73 -1.78 -16.61
N GLU A 219 -38.99 -1.49 -16.88
CA GLU A 219 -39.64 -0.20 -16.60
C GLU A 219 -39.51 0.20 -15.12
N ASP A 220 -39.70 -0.75 -14.21
CA ASP A 220 -39.57 -0.52 -12.77
C ASP A 220 -38.13 -0.09 -12.38
N ALA A 221 -37.10 -0.70 -13.00
CA ALA A 221 -35.70 -0.38 -12.74
C ALA A 221 -35.29 0.99 -13.32
N LEU A 222 -35.89 1.37 -14.46
CA LEU A 222 -35.65 2.67 -15.06
C LEU A 222 -36.31 3.78 -14.24
N SER A 223 -37.58 3.58 -13.83
CA SER A 223 -38.29 4.55 -12.97
C SER A 223 -37.56 4.74 -11.63
N LEU A 224 -37.06 3.66 -11.01
CA LEU A 224 -36.28 3.75 -9.78
C LEU A 224 -34.98 4.55 -10.02
N LEU A 225 -34.26 4.28 -11.11
CA LEU A 225 -33.05 5.02 -11.46
C LEU A 225 -33.32 6.52 -11.62
N GLU A 226 -34.43 6.91 -12.30
CA GLU A 226 -34.79 8.31 -12.48
C GLU A 226 -35.08 9.00 -11.14
N GLU A 227 -35.80 8.35 -10.22
CA GLU A 227 -36.06 8.85 -8.87
C GLU A 227 -34.75 9.00 -8.06
N GLU A 228 -33.86 8.01 -8.12
CA GLU A 228 -32.59 8.04 -7.42
C GLU A 228 -31.64 9.12 -7.98
N VAL A 229 -31.61 9.32 -9.30
CA VAL A 229 -30.83 10.38 -9.95
C VAL A 229 -31.32 11.77 -9.53
N GLU A 230 -32.65 11.97 -9.46
CA GLU A 230 -33.23 13.25 -8.98
C GLU A 230 -32.83 13.53 -7.52
N LEU A 231 -32.86 12.51 -6.66
CA LEU A 231 -32.42 12.62 -5.27
C LEU A 231 -30.92 12.94 -5.19
N LEU A 232 -30.10 12.30 -5.99
CA LEU A 232 -28.65 12.56 -6.03
C LEU A 232 -28.32 13.96 -6.50
N ASP A 233 -28.99 14.46 -7.53
CA ASP A 233 -28.79 15.80 -8.06
C ASP A 233 -29.23 16.90 -7.05
N GLY A 234 -30.18 16.55 -6.17
CA GLY A 234 -30.64 17.46 -5.12
C GLY A 234 -29.88 17.41 -3.80
N ALA A 235 -29.26 16.29 -3.44
CA ALA A 235 -28.75 16.03 -2.10
C ALA A 235 -27.27 15.64 -2.01
N SER A 236 -26.66 15.13 -3.11
CA SER A 236 -25.25 14.74 -3.06
C SER A 236 -24.30 15.92 -3.28
N ALA A 237 -23.09 15.82 -2.71
CA ALA A 237 -22.04 16.78 -2.99
C ALA A 237 -21.63 16.72 -4.47
N GLU A 238 -21.35 17.88 -5.05
CA GLU A 238 -20.72 17.98 -6.36
C GLU A 238 -19.21 17.70 -6.26
N PHE A 239 -18.61 17.29 -7.37
CA PHE A 239 -17.16 17.06 -7.41
C PHE A 239 -16.42 18.39 -7.21
N ASP A 240 -15.54 18.42 -6.22
CA ASP A 240 -14.64 19.54 -5.92
C ASP A 240 -13.21 19.03 -5.74
N GLN A 241 -12.34 19.42 -6.69
CA GLN A 241 -10.94 19.00 -6.72
C GLN A 241 -10.16 19.44 -5.47
N GLU A 242 -10.51 20.60 -4.91
CA GLU A 242 -9.82 21.12 -3.71
C GLU A 242 -10.19 20.32 -2.48
N LEU A 243 -11.47 19.99 -2.30
CA LEU A 243 -11.95 19.14 -1.20
C LEU A 243 -11.40 17.71 -1.31
N VAL A 244 -11.33 17.15 -2.53
CA VAL A 244 -10.70 15.83 -2.77
C VAL A 244 -9.23 15.88 -2.40
N SER A 245 -8.50 16.92 -2.81
CA SER A 245 -7.07 17.07 -2.49
C SER A 245 -6.81 17.22 -0.99
N LYS A 246 -7.75 17.79 -0.25
CA LYS A 246 -7.68 17.91 1.22
C LYS A 246 -8.08 16.64 1.97
N GLY A 247 -8.65 15.65 1.29
CA GLY A 247 -9.20 14.44 1.90
C GLY A 247 -10.52 14.68 2.62
N GLU A 248 -11.28 15.71 2.26
CA GLU A 248 -12.57 16.08 2.82
C GLU A 248 -13.74 15.55 1.97
N LEU A 249 -13.49 15.22 0.71
CA LEU A 249 -14.45 14.65 -0.25
C LEU A 249 -13.86 13.42 -0.93
N SER A 250 -14.63 12.34 -1.02
CA SER A 250 -14.26 11.13 -1.77
C SER A 250 -15.20 10.93 -2.96
N PRO A 251 -14.69 10.95 -4.20
CA PRO A 251 -15.46 10.47 -5.34
C PRO A 251 -15.77 8.99 -5.19
N VAL A 252 -17.05 8.61 -5.36
CA VAL A 252 -17.54 7.25 -5.14
C VAL A 252 -18.00 6.64 -6.46
N PHE A 253 -17.58 5.39 -6.68
CA PHE A 253 -17.91 4.59 -7.85
C PHE A 253 -18.49 3.25 -7.43
N PHE A 254 -19.50 2.79 -8.13
CA PHE A 254 -20.11 1.49 -7.95
C PHE A 254 -19.74 0.57 -9.10
N GLY A 255 -19.51 -0.71 -8.82
CA GLY A 255 -19.19 -1.66 -9.87
C GLY A 255 -18.94 -3.09 -9.37
N SER A 256 -18.48 -3.92 -10.29
CA SER A 256 -18.03 -5.29 -10.00
C SER A 256 -16.73 -5.58 -10.71
N ALA A 257 -15.67 -5.70 -9.95
CA ALA A 257 -14.38 -6.12 -10.47
C ALA A 257 -14.43 -7.54 -11.08
N LEU A 258 -15.31 -8.42 -10.56
CA LEU A 258 -15.43 -9.78 -11.08
C LEU A 258 -15.98 -9.81 -12.51
N THR A 259 -17.00 -9.01 -12.79
CA THR A 259 -17.71 -8.96 -14.08
C THR A 259 -17.18 -7.91 -15.04
N ASN A 260 -16.26 -7.04 -14.61
CA ASN A 260 -15.73 -5.83 -15.27
C ASN A 260 -16.71 -4.64 -15.30
N PHE A 261 -17.88 -4.73 -14.68
CA PHE A 261 -18.90 -3.70 -14.74
C PHE A 261 -18.48 -2.46 -13.94
N GLY A 262 -18.50 -1.29 -14.58
CA GLY A 262 -18.09 -0.01 -13.97
C GLY A 262 -16.58 0.18 -13.75
N VAL A 263 -15.74 -0.79 -14.14
CA VAL A 263 -14.29 -0.71 -13.90
C VAL A 263 -13.60 0.24 -14.88
N GLU A 264 -13.99 0.21 -16.15
CA GLU A 264 -13.44 1.11 -17.17
C GLU A 264 -13.87 2.55 -16.91
N THR A 265 -15.16 2.77 -16.62
CA THR A 265 -15.72 4.07 -16.20
C THR A 265 -14.94 4.63 -15.02
N PHE A 266 -14.73 3.80 -13.98
CA PHE A 266 -13.92 4.19 -12.84
C PHE A 266 -12.52 4.62 -13.27
N LEU A 267 -11.83 3.84 -14.09
CA LEU A 267 -10.45 4.13 -14.49
C LEU A 267 -10.35 5.45 -15.27
N GLN A 268 -11.28 5.70 -16.20
CA GLN A 268 -11.32 6.94 -17.00
C GLN A 268 -11.53 8.18 -16.13
N HIS A 269 -12.56 8.18 -15.27
CA HIS A 269 -12.83 9.28 -14.36
C HIS A 269 -11.72 9.46 -13.31
N PHE A 270 -11.23 8.37 -12.72
CA PHE A 270 -10.14 8.43 -11.76
C PHE A 270 -8.90 9.12 -12.33
N LEU A 271 -8.51 8.80 -13.56
CA LEU A 271 -7.33 9.39 -14.20
C LEU A 271 -7.50 10.88 -14.48
N SER A 272 -8.71 11.34 -14.80
CA SER A 272 -9.01 12.76 -15.02
C SER A 272 -9.09 13.53 -13.69
N MET A 273 -9.67 12.95 -12.65
CA MET A 273 -9.90 13.55 -11.33
C MET A 273 -8.67 13.52 -10.43
N THR A 274 -7.76 12.55 -10.60
CA THR A 274 -6.58 12.44 -9.75
C THR A 274 -5.46 13.38 -10.19
N SER A 275 -4.73 13.92 -9.23
CA SER A 275 -3.65 14.87 -9.47
C SER A 275 -2.41 14.21 -10.08
N SER A 276 -1.61 14.99 -10.80
CA SER A 276 -0.20 14.67 -11.09
C SER A 276 0.60 14.52 -9.78
N PRO A 277 1.83 13.98 -9.82
CA PRO A 277 2.63 13.74 -8.63
C PRO A 277 2.68 14.93 -7.68
N LEU A 278 2.42 14.65 -6.39
CA LEU A 278 2.32 15.66 -5.34
C LEU A 278 3.70 16.09 -4.82
N PRO A 279 3.84 17.34 -4.33
CA PRO A 279 5.02 17.79 -3.60
C PRO A 279 5.28 16.94 -2.36
N ARG A 280 6.56 16.82 -1.96
CA ARG A 280 6.97 16.04 -0.81
C ARG A 280 7.82 16.85 0.16
N LYS A 281 7.53 16.71 1.46
CA LYS A 281 8.24 17.40 2.52
C LYS A 281 9.65 16.86 2.73
N SER A 282 10.58 17.78 2.93
CA SER A 282 11.96 17.52 3.31
C SER A 282 12.37 18.39 4.50
N ASP A 283 13.56 18.15 5.04
CA ASP A 283 14.18 18.96 6.10
C ASP A 283 14.49 20.41 5.68
N LYS A 284 14.38 20.72 4.38
CA LYS A 284 14.57 22.06 3.80
C LYS A 284 13.35 22.65 3.11
N GLY A 285 12.19 22.07 3.32
CA GLY A 285 10.93 22.51 2.74
C GLY A 285 10.33 21.51 1.78
N GLU A 286 9.32 21.91 1.04
CA GLU A 286 8.65 21.08 0.06
C GLU A 286 9.42 21.00 -1.26
N ILE A 287 9.58 19.78 -1.76
CA ILE A 287 10.14 19.50 -3.08
C ILE A 287 8.98 19.24 -4.04
N ASP A 288 8.73 20.17 -4.95
CA ASP A 288 7.67 20.07 -5.95
C ASP A 288 8.23 19.46 -7.25
N PRO A 289 7.71 18.31 -7.69
CA PRO A 289 8.15 17.64 -8.91
C PRO A 289 7.97 18.49 -10.18
N MET A 290 7.06 19.48 -10.16
CA MET A 290 6.81 20.34 -11.33
C MET A 290 7.86 21.43 -11.51
N THR A 291 8.52 21.85 -10.44
CA THR A 291 9.49 22.96 -10.43
C THR A 291 10.92 22.49 -10.23
N GLU A 292 11.13 21.44 -9.43
CA GLU A 292 12.46 20.88 -9.16
C GLU A 292 12.95 20.06 -10.36
N LYS A 293 14.15 20.38 -10.86
CA LYS A 293 14.74 19.73 -12.05
C LYS A 293 15.74 18.65 -11.70
N ASP A 294 16.35 18.77 -10.53
CA ASP A 294 17.30 17.78 -10.06
C ASP A 294 16.58 16.49 -9.68
N PHE A 295 17.23 15.37 -9.99
CA PHE A 295 16.71 14.07 -9.57
C PHE A 295 16.71 13.96 -8.05
N SER A 296 15.59 13.52 -7.51
CA SER A 296 15.51 13.06 -6.14
C SER A 296 14.53 11.89 -6.00
N ALA A 297 14.85 11.01 -5.06
CA ALA A 297 14.05 9.83 -4.77
C ALA A 297 14.20 9.41 -3.30
N PHE A 298 13.27 8.63 -2.80
CA PHE A 298 13.42 7.96 -1.51
C PHE A 298 13.10 6.46 -1.62
N VAL A 299 13.76 5.68 -0.78
CA VAL A 299 13.56 4.23 -0.68
C VAL A 299 12.37 3.96 0.23
N PHE A 300 11.31 3.33 -0.27
CA PHE A 300 10.16 2.97 0.55
C PHE A 300 10.03 1.48 0.82
N LYS A 301 10.72 0.65 0.02
CA LYS A 301 10.67 -0.80 0.14
C LYS A 301 12.00 -1.43 -0.28
N ILE A 302 12.39 -2.47 0.44
CA ILE A 302 13.52 -3.34 0.07
C ILE A 302 12.98 -4.76 -0.02
N GLN A 303 13.41 -5.48 -1.03
CA GLN A 303 12.98 -6.85 -1.25
C GLN A 303 14.15 -7.71 -1.72
N ALA A 304 14.34 -8.85 -1.07
CA ALA A 304 15.40 -9.78 -1.38
C ALA A 304 14.86 -11.13 -1.84
N ASN A 305 15.71 -11.91 -2.49
CA ASN A 305 15.45 -13.29 -2.90
C ASN A 305 14.18 -13.48 -3.76
N MET A 306 13.81 -12.48 -4.56
CA MET A 306 12.68 -12.61 -5.49
C MET A 306 12.91 -13.71 -6.53
N ASN A 307 14.17 -13.99 -6.86
CA ASN A 307 14.55 -15.14 -7.68
C ASN A 307 15.36 -16.12 -6.84
N LYS A 308 14.86 -17.34 -6.67
CA LYS A 308 15.56 -18.42 -5.89
C LYS A 308 16.93 -18.78 -6.49
N ALA A 309 17.13 -18.58 -7.81
CA ALA A 309 18.39 -18.88 -8.50
C ALA A 309 19.45 -17.77 -8.31
N HIS A 310 19.02 -16.53 -8.09
CA HIS A 310 19.89 -15.38 -7.91
C HIS A 310 19.50 -14.70 -6.61
N ARG A 311 20.41 -14.64 -5.65
CA ARG A 311 20.21 -13.93 -4.37
C ARG A 311 20.28 -12.43 -4.64
N ASP A 312 19.26 -11.90 -5.34
CA ASP A 312 19.11 -10.50 -5.67
C ASP A 312 18.46 -9.75 -4.50
N ARG A 313 18.88 -8.51 -4.33
CA ARG A 313 18.25 -7.55 -3.44
C ARG A 313 17.93 -6.29 -4.24
N ILE A 314 16.70 -5.83 -4.16
CA ILE A 314 16.19 -4.69 -4.90
C ILE A 314 15.68 -3.66 -3.91
N ALA A 315 16.12 -2.40 -4.07
CA ALA A 315 15.56 -1.25 -3.39
C ALA A 315 14.54 -0.57 -4.33
N PHE A 316 13.28 -0.49 -3.90
CA PHE A 316 12.24 0.24 -4.61
C PHE A 316 12.24 1.69 -4.15
N MET A 317 12.33 2.57 -5.14
CA MET A 317 12.44 4.01 -4.94
C MET A 317 11.27 4.71 -5.61
N ARG A 318 10.66 5.66 -4.90
CA ARG A 318 9.77 6.65 -5.48
C ARG A 318 10.60 7.84 -5.96
N ILE A 319 10.53 8.15 -7.25
CA ILE A 319 11.13 9.36 -7.80
C ILE A 319 10.22 10.54 -7.46
N CYS A 320 10.76 11.53 -6.77
CA CYS A 320 10.03 12.70 -6.29
C CYS A 320 10.23 13.92 -7.17
N SER A 321 11.35 14.03 -7.88
CA SER A 321 11.64 15.14 -8.81
C SER A 321 12.62 14.74 -9.90
N GLY A 322 12.64 15.50 -10.96
CA GLY A 322 13.59 15.39 -12.06
C GLY A 322 13.42 14.14 -12.94
N GLU A 323 14.51 13.78 -13.59
CA GLU A 323 14.61 12.64 -14.51
C GLU A 323 15.66 11.65 -14.00
N PHE A 324 15.32 10.38 -14.01
CA PHE A 324 16.23 9.27 -13.80
C PHE A 324 16.78 8.79 -15.13
N GLU A 325 18.10 8.56 -15.21
CA GLU A 325 18.76 7.86 -16.31
C GLU A 325 19.53 6.64 -15.79
N ALA A 326 19.47 5.55 -16.54
CA ALA A 326 20.16 4.31 -16.16
C ALA A 326 21.66 4.51 -15.97
N GLY A 327 22.16 4.09 -14.81
CA GLY A 327 23.58 4.20 -14.47
C GLY A 327 24.02 5.57 -13.98
N MET A 328 23.08 6.51 -13.72
CA MET A 328 23.40 7.81 -13.12
C MET A 328 24.05 7.67 -11.75
N GLU A 329 24.88 8.65 -11.40
CA GLU A 329 25.49 8.78 -10.09
C GLU A 329 24.67 9.76 -9.23
N VAL A 330 24.28 9.33 -8.06
CA VAL A 330 23.48 10.14 -7.11
C VAL A 330 24.18 10.18 -5.75
N TYR A 331 23.85 11.17 -4.94
CA TYR A 331 24.31 11.23 -3.57
C TYR A 331 23.31 10.51 -2.64
N HIS A 332 23.78 9.54 -1.89
CA HIS A 332 23.05 8.84 -0.86
C HIS A 332 23.21 9.62 0.46
N MET A 333 22.15 10.26 0.91
CA MET A 333 22.19 11.22 2.01
C MET A 333 22.60 10.57 3.32
N GLN A 334 21.93 9.49 3.73
CA GLN A 334 22.18 8.78 4.96
C GLN A 334 23.55 8.05 4.95
N GLY A 335 23.98 7.59 3.78
CA GLY A 335 25.29 6.97 3.59
C GLY A 335 26.45 7.96 3.43
N GLY A 336 26.17 9.25 3.27
CA GLY A 336 27.18 10.31 3.14
C GLY A 336 28.12 10.19 1.93
N ARG A 337 27.69 9.49 0.86
CA ARG A 337 28.54 9.16 -0.30
C ARG A 337 27.77 9.15 -1.62
N LYS A 338 28.51 9.26 -2.71
CA LYS A 338 27.99 9.03 -4.03
C LYS A 338 27.83 7.52 -4.31
N VAL A 339 26.74 7.18 -4.96
CA VAL A 339 26.43 5.80 -5.38
C VAL A 339 25.94 5.81 -6.82
N ARG A 340 26.23 4.74 -7.56
CA ARG A 340 25.72 4.54 -8.91
C ARG A 340 24.49 3.64 -8.87
N LEU A 341 23.39 4.12 -9.43
CA LEU A 341 22.16 3.33 -9.55
C LEU A 341 22.29 2.34 -10.71
N SER A 342 22.40 1.06 -10.37
CA SER A 342 22.64 -0.01 -11.35
C SER A 342 21.43 -0.91 -11.52
N GLN A 343 21.31 -1.53 -12.70
CA GLN A 343 20.27 -2.47 -13.06
C GLN A 343 18.84 -1.97 -12.71
N PRO A 344 18.47 -0.75 -13.16
CA PRO A 344 17.15 -0.22 -12.87
C PRO A 344 16.07 -1.04 -13.56
N GLN A 345 15.04 -1.41 -12.81
CA GLN A 345 13.96 -2.27 -13.26
C GLN A 345 12.61 -1.64 -12.93
N GLN A 346 11.64 -1.85 -13.80
CA GLN A 346 10.23 -1.62 -13.52
C GLN A 346 9.47 -2.94 -13.62
N MET A 347 8.44 -3.07 -12.80
CA MET A 347 7.57 -4.23 -12.84
C MET A 347 6.42 -3.95 -13.80
N MET A 348 6.48 -4.54 -14.98
CA MET A 348 5.43 -4.49 -16.00
C MET A 348 4.60 -5.77 -15.90
N ALA A 349 3.51 -5.74 -15.16
CA ALA A 349 2.71 -6.92 -14.85
C ALA A 349 3.56 -8.07 -14.25
N SER A 350 3.74 -9.17 -14.97
CA SER A 350 4.54 -10.34 -14.52
C SER A 350 6.02 -10.28 -14.90
N GLU A 351 6.44 -9.26 -15.67
CA GLU A 351 7.78 -9.17 -16.21
C GLU A 351 8.55 -7.98 -15.64
N ARG A 352 9.86 -8.19 -15.42
CA ARG A 352 10.80 -7.11 -15.09
C ARG A 352 11.39 -6.56 -16.37
N LYS A 353 11.24 -5.28 -16.61
CA LYS A 353 11.88 -4.59 -17.74
C LYS A 353 12.96 -3.65 -17.23
N MET A 354 14.09 -3.64 -17.94
CA MET A 354 15.12 -2.63 -17.71
C MET A 354 14.58 -1.26 -18.11
N VAL A 355 14.88 -0.26 -17.30
CA VAL A 355 14.42 1.11 -17.48
C VAL A 355 15.60 1.99 -17.85
N GLU A 356 15.52 2.66 -18.97
CA GLU A 356 16.53 3.63 -19.38
C GLU A 356 16.26 5.00 -18.75
N LYS A 357 14.98 5.41 -18.72
CA LYS A 357 14.53 6.70 -18.19
C LYS A 357 13.26 6.55 -17.37
N ALA A 358 13.18 7.34 -16.29
CA ALA A 358 11.98 7.50 -15.48
C ALA A 358 11.91 8.92 -14.91
N TYR A 359 10.74 9.34 -14.44
CA TYR A 359 10.48 10.73 -14.09
C TYR A 359 9.84 10.85 -12.72
N GLY A 360 9.81 12.07 -12.16
CA GLY A 360 9.07 12.34 -10.94
C GLY A 360 7.65 11.76 -11.02
N GLY A 361 7.29 10.95 -10.03
CA GLY A 361 6.06 10.17 -10.03
C GLY A 361 6.27 8.67 -10.26
N ASP A 362 7.30 8.27 -10.98
CA ASP A 362 7.56 6.85 -11.24
C ASP A 362 8.16 6.13 -10.03
N ILE A 363 8.02 4.82 -10.06
CA ILE A 363 8.66 3.91 -9.13
C ILE A 363 9.64 3.03 -9.90
N ILE A 364 10.86 2.95 -9.42
CA ILE A 364 11.90 2.08 -9.97
C ILE A 364 12.47 1.17 -8.89
N GLY A 365 12.83 -0.05 -9.26
CA GLY A 365 13.66 -0.93 -8.45
C GLY A 365 15.09 -0.88 -8.93
N VAL A 366 16.05 -0.69 -8.04
CA VAL A 366 17.48 -0.76 -8.37
C VAL A 366 18.15 -1.89 -7.61
N PHE A 367 19.19 -2.47 -8.18
CA PHE A 367 19.99 -3.45 -7.47
C PHE A 367 20.61 -2.82 -6.22
N ASP A 368 20.45 -3.49 -5.09
CA ASP A 368 20.98 -3.06 -3.80
C ASP A 368 22.08 -4.01 -3.33
N PRO A 369 23.35 -3.58 -3.29
CA PRO A 369 24.43 -4.38 -2.72
C PRO A 369 24.39 -4.47 -1.18
N GLY A 370 23.30 -4.04 -0.54
CA GLY A 370 23.12 -4.01 0.91
C GLY A 370 23.49 -2.66 1.55
N ILE A 371 23.37 -1.57 0.78
CA ILE A 371 23.74 -0.22 1.24
C ILE A 371 22.52 0.65 1.53
N PHE A 372 21.35 0.30 1.02
CA PHE A 372 20.13 1.08 1.19
C PHE A 372 19.32 0.60 2.39
N SER A 373 18.66 1.55 3.02
CA SER A 373 17.66 1.34 4.06
C SER A 373 16.34 2.01 3.67
N ILE A 374 15.22 1.53 4.22
CA ILE A 374 13.92 2.16 4.04
C ILE A 374 13.98 3.57 4.65
N GLY A 375 13.51 4.57 3.90
CA GLY A 375 13.58 5.99 4.27
C GLY A 375 14.79 6.74 3.70
N ASP A 376 15.75 6.05 3.09
CA ASP A 376 16.93 6.70 2.52
C ASP A 376 16.57 7.65 1.38
N THR A 377 17.22 8.81 1.36
CA THR A 377 17.09 9.85 0.33
C THR A 377 18.27 9.82 -0.62
N LEU A 378 17.97 9.90 -1.91
CA LEU A 378 18.95 9.99 -2.99
C LEU A 378 18.68 11.23 -3.82
N THR A 379 19.73 11.99 -4.17
CA THR A 379 19.56 13.20 -4.95
C THR A 379 20.81 13.54 -5.77
N THR A 380 20.60 14.24 -6.88
CA THR A 380 21.67 14.89 -7.66
C THR A 380 21.82 16.37 -7.28
N SER A 381 20.87 16.93 -6.52
CA SER A 381 20.91 18.33 -6.13
C SER A 381 22.18 18.70 -5.37
N ALA A 382 22.70 19.87 -5.67
CA ALA A 382 23.82 20.46 -4.94
C ALA A 382 23.40 20.86 -3.51
N GLU A 383 22.14 21.27 -3.35
CA GLU A 383 21.54 21.53 -2.05
C GLU A 383 21.09 20.19 -1.43
N ARG A 384 21.87 19.72 -0.45
CA ARG A 384 21.61 18.45 0.22
C ARG A 384 20.41 18.55 1.15
N PHE A 385 19.45 17.63 1.00
CA PHE A 385 18.27 17.54 1.85
C PHE A 385 17.88 16.07 2.07
N CYS A 386 17.15 15.82 3.13
CA CYS A 386 16.54 14.51 3.41
C CYS A 386 15.02 14.62 3.37
N TYR A 387 14.35 13.67 2.74
CA TYR A 387 12.90 13.54 2.89
C TYR A 387 12.56 13.15 4.33
N GLU A 388 11.35 13.52 4.77
CA GLU A 388 10.82 13.03 6.06
C GLU A 388 10.89 11.50 6.10
N GLY A 389 11.46 10.97 7.18
CA GLY A 389 11.61 9.52 7.35
C GLY A 389 10.27 8.80 7.42
N ILE A 390 10.32 7.50 7.12
CA ILE A 390 9.16 6.63 7.26
C ILE A 390 9.11 6.15 8.72
N PRO A 391 8.05 6.48 9.49
CA PRO A 391 7.97 6.03 10.87
C PRO A 391 7.88 4.50 10.95
N THR A 392 8.50 3.95 11.99
CA THR A 392 8.46 2.53 12.31
C THR A 392 7.35 2.29 13.33
N PHE A 393 6.44 1.36 13.05
CA PHE A 393 5.39 0.98 13.99
C PHE A 393 5.96 0.20 15.17
N ALA A 394 5.40 0.45 16.35
CA ALA A 394 5.70 -0.36 17.52
C ALA A 394 5.17 -1.79 17.32
N PRO A 395 6.01 -2.83 17.49
CA PRO A 395 5.55 -4.19 17.53
C PRO A 395 4.59 -4.44 18.71
N GLU A 396 3.61 -5.31 18.48
CA GLU A 396 2.62 -5.71 19.48
C GLU A 396 2.84 -7.15 19.98
N HIS A 397 3.63 -7.94 19.24
CA HIS A 397 3.94 -9.34 19.57
C HIS A 397 5.43 -9.58 19.53
N PHE A 398 5.91 -10.35 20.48
CA PHE A 398 7.34 -10.61 20.65
C PHE A 398 7.62 -12.09 20.82
N ALA A 399 8.70 -12.56 20.20
CA ALA A 399 9.19 -13.93 20.39
C ALA A 399 10.71 -13.95 20.45
N ARG A 400 11.24 -14.86 21.26
CA ARG A 400 12.65 -15.23 21.23
C ARG A 400 12.84 -16.26 20.12
N VAL A 401 13.77 -15.96 19.20
CA VAL A 401 14.01 -16.77 18.00
C VAL A 401 15.44 -17.29 18.00
N ARG A 402 15.60 -18.59 17.80
CA ARG A 402 16.89 -19.26 17.71
C ARG A 402 16.89 -20.36 16.65
N GLN A 403 18.03 -20.60 16.04
CA GLN A 403 18.21 -21.73 15.15
C GLN A 403 18.21 -23.04 15.95
N VAL A 404 17.64 -24.11 15.35
CA VAL A 404 17.67 -25.47 15.92
C VAL A 404 19.07 -26.06 15.76
N ASP A 405 19.66 -25.96 14.59
CA ASP A 405 21.02 -26.41 14.29
C ASP A 405 22.05 -25.29 14.50
N THR A 406 22.95 -25.49 15.48
CA THR A 406 24.01 -24.53 15.80
C THR A 406 25.00 -24.31 14.65
N MET A 407 25.19 -25.29 13.77
CA MET A 407 26.06 -25.18 12.60
C MET A 407 25.53 -24.19 11.56
N LYS A 408 24.23 -23.89 11.58
CA LYS A 408 23.57 -22.94 10.67
C LYS A 408 23.52 -21.51 11.19
N ARG A 409 24.27 -21.18 12.26
CA ARG A 409 24.27 -19.83 12.87
C ARG A 409 24.54 -18.70 11.86
N LYS A 410 25.50 -18.87 10.94
CA LYS A 410 25.81 -17.85 9.93
C LYS A 410 24.63 -17.59 8.99
N GLN A 411 23.98 -18.66 8.53
CA GLN A 411 22.79 -18.57 7.67
C GLN A 411 21.63 -17.93 8.42
N PHE A 412 21.42 -18.31 9.70
CA PHE A 412 20.40 -17.72 10.56
C PHE A 412 20.58 -16.21 10.72
N ILE A 413 21.76 -15.76 11.15
CA ILE A 413 22.04 -14.32 11.33
C ILE A 413 21.88 -13.55 10.01
N LYS A 414 22.37 -14.12 8.89
CA LYS A 414 22.20 -13.51 7.58
C LYS A 414 20.73 -13.40 7.21
N GLY A 415 19.96 -14.47 7.34
CA GLY A 415 18.55 -14.53 6.95
C GLY A 415 17.70 -13.58 7.79
N ILE A 416 17.83 -13.62 9.11
CA ILE A 416 17.01 -12.80 10.00
C ILE A 416 17.30 -11.31 9.84
N ASN A 417 18.56 -10.92 9.66
CA ASN A 417 18.95 -9.53 9.39
C ASN A 417 18.40 -9.05 8.05
N GLN A 418 18.45 -9.87 7.02
CA GLN A 418 17.94 -9.51 5.70
C GLN A 418 16.41 -9.31 5.72
N ILE A 419 15.67 -10.21 6.38
CA ILE A 419 14.22 -10.11 6.55
C ILE A 419 13.85 -8.85 7.37
N ALA A 420 14.65 -8.51 8.38
CA ALA A 420 14.46 -7.28 9.15
C ALA A 420 14.73 -6.01 8.33
N GLN A 421 15.76 -6.02 7.48
CA GLN A 421 16.06 -4.90 6.59
C GLN A 421 14.97 -4.66 5.52
N GLU A 422 14.24 -5.69 5.15
CA GLU A 422 13.04 -5.58 4.32
C GLU A 422 11.84 -4.99 5.09
N GLY A 423 11.96 -4.87 6.42
CA GLY A 423 10.93 -4.35 7.31
C GLY A 423 9.81 -5.36 7.62
N ALA A 424 9.97 -6.64 7.28
CA ALA A 424 8.97 -7.67 7.59
C ALA A 424 8.91 -8.00 9.09
N ILE A 425 9.99 -7.77 9.82
CA ILE A 425 10.12 -7.96 11.27
C ILE A 425 11.03 -6.89 11.85
N GLN A 426 10.96 -6.70 13.15
CA GLN A 426 11.95 -5.91 13.90
C GLN A 426 12.77 -6.82 14.81
N ILE A 427 14.08 -6.53 14.93
CA ILE A 427 15.01 -7.33 15.70
C ILE A 427 15.53 -6.52 16.85
N PHE A 428 15.55 -7.14 18.02
CA PHE A 428 16.07 -6.57 19.26
C PHE A 428 17.03 -7.55 19.92
N GLN A 429 17.94 -6.99 20.70
CA GLN A 429 18.87 -7.74 21.53
C GLN A 429 18.65 -7.35 22.98
N GLU A 430 18.81 -8.32 23.87
CA GLU A 430 18.80 -8.01 25.30
C GLU A 430 20.01 -7.14 25.66
N TYR A 431 19.76 -6.12 26.48
CA TYR A 431 20.83 -5.22 26.93
C TYR A 431 21.85 -5.99 27.78
N ASN A 432 23.14 -5.72 27.55
CA ASN A 432 24.29 -6.37 28.22
C ASN A 432 24.45 -7.88 28.00
N THR A 433 23.72 -8.47 27.04
CA THR A 433 23.95 -9.85 26.58
C THR A 433 24.50 -9.84 25.15
N GLY A 434 25.30 -10.83 24.80
CA GLY A 434 25.79 -10.99 23.43
C GLY A 434 24.65 -11.33 22.44
N MET A 435 24.96 -11.37 21.13
CA MET A 435 23.99 -11.70 20.05
C MET A 435 23.41 -13.15 20.16
N GLU A 436 23.48 -13.80 21.30
CA GLU A 436 23.07 -15.20 21.43
C GLU A 436 21.56 -15.38 21.43
N GLU A 437 20.83 -14.39 21.93
CA GLU A 437 19.36 -14.40 21.97
C GLU A 437 18.78 -13.23 21.19
N ILE A 438 18.12 -13.54 20.10
CA ILE A 438 17.43 -12.54 19.26
C ILE A 438 15.95 -12.50 19.67
N ILE A 439 15.47 -11.30 20.00
CA ILE A 439 14.06 -11.01 20.18
C ILE A 439 13.54 -10.44 18.87
N VAL A 440 12.49 -11.04 18.34
CA VAL A 440 11.78 -10.56 17.16
C VAL A 440 10.47 -9.94 17.62
N GLY A 441 10.24 -8.70 17.15
CA GLY A 441 8.97 -7.99 17.30
C GLY A 441 8.23 -7.91 15.97
N VAL A 442 6.92 -8.10 16.01
CA VAL A 442 6.02 -8.02 14.85
C VAL A 442 4.73 -7.30 15.23
N VAL A 443 4.07 -6.69 14.23
CA VAL A 443 2.77 -6.03 14.41
C VAL A 443 1.65 -7.07 14.48
N GLY A 444 1.75 -8.16 13.70
CA GLY A 444 0.76 -9.22 13.69
C GLY A 444 1.39 -10.62 13.70
N VAL A 445 0.68 -11.57 14.27
CA VAL A 445 1.19 -12.93 14.51
C VAL A 445 1.53 -13.72 13.24
N LEU A 446 0.85 -13.45 12.11
CA LEU A 446 1.16 -14.11 10.83
C LEU A 446 2.57 -13.77 10.32
N GLN A 447 3.16 -12.65 10.74
CA GLN A 447 4.54 -12.31 10.37
C GLN A 447 5.55 -13.33 10.95
N PHE A 448 5.25 -13.98 12.08
CA PHE A 448 6.08 -15.07 12.60
C PHE A 448 6.04 -16.31 11.70
N ASP A 449 4.87 -16.63 11.13
CA ASP A 449 4.76 -17.74 10.18
C ASP A 449 5.53 -17.46 8.90
N VAL A 450 5.45 -16.21 8.41
CA VAL A 450 6.24 -15.75 7.25
C VAL A 450 7.73 -15.83 7.54
N LEU A 451 8.17 -15.38 8.71
CA LEU A 451 9.56 -15.46 9.14
C LEU A 451 10.06 -16.90 9.14
N LYS A 452 9.29 -17.82 9.74
CA LYS A 452 9.62 -19.25 9.80
C LYS A 452 9.72 -19.83 8.39
N TYR A 453 8.70 -19.63 7.57
CA TYR A 453 8.67 -20.10 6.19
C TYR A 453 9.87 -19.62 5.39
N ARG A 454 10.20 -18.32 5.47
CA ARG A 454 11.32 -17.73 4.72
C ARG A 454 12.68 -18.25 5.19
N LEU A 455 12.91 -18.38 6.52
CA LEU A 455 14.17 -18.92 7.04
C LEU A 455 14.36 -20.38 6.64
N GLU A 456 13.31 -21.18 6.64
CA GLU A 456 13.36 -22.58 6.21
C GLU A 456 13.60 -22.71 4.69
N ASN A 457 12.85 -21.98 3.86
CA ASN A 457 12.84 -22.18 2.40
C ASN A 457 13.88 -21.35 1.63
N GLU A 458 14.26 -20.17 2.14
CA GLU A 458 15.25 -19.29 1.46
C GLU A 458 16.66 -19.46 2.02
N TYR A 459 16.78 -19.75 3.34
CA TYR A 459 18.08 -19.84 4.02
C TYR A 459 18.41 -21.25 4.50
N ASN A 460 17.48 -22.20 4.37
CA ASN A 460 17.63 -23.58 4.84
C ASN A 460 17.94 -23.66 6.35
N VAL A 461 17.24 -22.86 7.15
CA VAL A 461 17.42 -22.76 8.60
C VAL A 461 16.10 -23.06 9.30
N GLU A 462 16.06 -24.16 10.05
CA GLU A 462 14.97 -24.45 10.98
C GLU A 462 15.13 -23.62 12.25
N ILE A 463 14.03 -23.02 12.73
CA ILE A 463 14.02 -22.17 13.91
C ILE A 463 13.05 -22.64 14.97
N ARG A 464 13.37 -22.31 16.21
CA ARG A 464 12.46 -22.39 17.35
C ARG A 464 12.09 -20.97 17.78
N MET A 465 10.80 -20.78 18.04
CA MET A 465 10.23 -19.52 18.52
C MET A 465 9.56 -19.75 19.86
N ASP A 466 9.97 -19.02 20.87
CA ASP A 466 9.38 -19.01 22.19
C ASP A 466 8.68 -17.65 22.39
N GLN A 467 7.34 -17.62 22.46
CA GLN A 467 6.55 -16.42 22.63
C GLN A 467 6.90 -15.72 23.94
N LEU A 468 6.97 -14.40 23.91
CA LEU A 468 7.24 -13.56 25.07
C LEU A 468 5.98 -12.79 25.50
N PRO A 469 5.79 -12.52 26.78
CA PRO A 469 4.55 -11.92 27.29
C PRO A 469 4.48 -10.40 27.17
N TYR A 470 5.32 -9.80 26.32
CA TYR A 470 5.36 -8.35 26.15
C TYR A 470 4.33 -7.92 25.10
N GLU A 471 3.66 -6.80 25.36
CA GLU A 471 2.66 -6.18 24.48
C GLU A 471 3.04 -4.75 24.08
N HIS A 472 4.01 -4.15 24.78
CA HIS A 472 4.41 -2.76 24.55
C HIS A 472 5.91 -2.62 24.46
N ILE A 473 6.34 -1.78 23.52
CA ILE A 473 7.71 -1.31 23.38
C ILE A 473 7.74 0.21 23.51
N ARG A 474 8.81 0.75 24.09
CA ARG A 474 9.02 2.19 24.20
C ARG A 474 10.48 2.53 23.91
N TRP A 475 10.69 3.54 23.08
CA TRP A 475 11.99 4.12 22.80
C TRP A 475 12.33 5.13 23.89
N ILE A 476 13.59 5.13 24.33
CA ILE A 476 14.09 6.11 25.27
C ILE A 476 14.59 7.31 24.48
N GLU A 477 13.98 8.47 24.69
CA GLU A 477 14.32 9.72 23.99
C GLU A 477 15.53 10.44 24.60
N ASN A 478 15.89 10.12 25.83
CA ASN A 478 17.02 10.72 26.54
C ASN A 478 18.34 10.21 25.96
N THR A 479 19.21 11.11 25.48
CA THR A 479 20.51 10.77 24.90
C THR A 479 21.55 10.34 25.94
N ASP A 480 21.39 10.81 27.19
CA ASP A 480 22.42 10.67 28.24
C ASP A 480 21.97 9.75 29.38
N ILE A 481 20.97 8.88 29.14
CA ILE A 481 20.46 8.00 30.18
C ILE A 481 21.31 6.73 30.31
N ASP A 482 21.71 6.42 31.55
CA ASP A 482 22.36 5.17 31.90
C ASP A 482 21.27 4.08 32.10
N LEU A 483 21.13 3.18 31.13
CA LEU A 483 20.17 2.11 31.19
C LEU A 483 20.29 1.22 32.43
N ASP A 484 21.51 1.05 32.97
CA ASP A 484 21.71 0.24 34.17
C ASP A 484 21.01 0.85 35.38
N LYS A 485 20.87 2.18 35.41
CA LYS A 485 20.17 2.91 36.48
C LYS A 485 18.66 3.00 36.33
N VAL A 486 18.14 2.68 35.18
CA VAL A 486 16.68 2.69 34.98
C VAL A 486 16.00 1.60 35.82
N ILE A 487 15.14 2.04 36.74
CA ILE A 487 14.43 1.18 37.68
C ILE A 487 13.07 0.81 37.08
N GLY A 488 12.92 -0.46 36.72
CA GLY A 488 11.67 -0.97 36.18
C GLY A 488 10.91 -1.88 37.14
N THR A 489 9.81 -2.44 36.64
CA THR A 489 9.12 -3.57 37.26
C THR A 489 9.81 -4.87 36.90
N SER A 490 9.50 -5.97 37.61
CA SER A 490 10.00 -7.31 37.26
C SER A 490 9.62 -7.77 35.86
N ASP A 491 8.57 -7.15 35.32
CA ASP A 491 7.98 -7.48 34.01
C ASP A 491 8.49 -6.58 32.88
N MET A 492 9.46 -5.70 33.18
CA MET A 492 10.13 -4.86 32.19
C MET A 492 11.42 -5.52 31.73
N LYS A 493 11.70 -5.40 30.43
CA LYS A 493 12.98 -5.86 29.85
C LYS A 493 13.70 -4.73 29.14
N LYS A 494 14.99 -4.58 29.42
CA LYS A 494 15.89 -3.65 28.73
C LYS A 494 16.44 -4.31 27.49
N ILE A 495 16.26 -3.67 26.34
CA ILE A 495 16.70 -4.16 25.03
C ILE A 495 17.36 -3.05 24.22
N LYS A 496 17.97 -3.40 23.13
CA LYS A 496 18.48 -2.48 22.11
C LYS A 496 18.12 -2.97 20.72
N ASP A 497 17.96 -2.04 19.79
CA ASP A 497 17.75 -2.34 18.39
C ASP A 497 19.07 -2.55 17.61
N LEU A 498 18.98 -2.77 16.30
CA LEU A 498 20.14 -2.95 15.43
C LEU A 498 21.03 -1.69 15.28
N LYS A 499 20.53 -0.52 15.68
CA LYS A 499 21.28 0.75 15.72
C LYS A 499 21.85 1.05 17.12
N ASP A 500 21.84 0.06 18.01
CA ASP A 500 22.23 0.16 19.43
C ASP A 500 21.41 1.18 20.26
N ARG A 501 20.23 1.59 19.77
CA ARG A 501 19.33 2.49 20.51
C ARG A 501 18.67 1.74 21.66
N PRO A 502 18.61 2.34 22.86
CA PRO A 502 18.02 1.71 24.02
C PRO A 502 16.48 1.74 23.98
N LEU A 503 15.86 0.63 24.35
CA LEU A 503 14.41 0.47 24.42
C LEU A 503 14.01 -0.34 25.64
N LEU A 504 12.73 -0.23 26.00
CA LEU A 504 12.12 -0.99 27.08
C LEU A 504 10.92 -1.78 26.56
N LEU A 505 10.85 -3.06 26.91
CA LEU A 505 9.67 -3.90 26.72
C LEU A 505 8.86 -3.98 28.00
N PHE A 506 7.53 -3.96 27.86
CA PHE A 506 6.58 -4.01 28.97
C PHE A 506 5.47 -5.00 28.68
N VAL A 507 4.99 -5.69 29.72
CA VAL A 507 3.88 -6.64 29.62
C VAL A 507 2.54 -5.89 29.53
N ASN A 508 2.42 -4.71 30.16
CA ASN A 508 1.19 -3.93 30.18
C ASN A 508 1.47 -2.43 30.43
N SER A 509 0.45 -1.60 30.25
CA SER A 509 0.53 -0.15 30.42
C SER A 509 0.74 0.30 31.88
N TRP A 510 0.41 -0.54 32.88
CA TRP A 510 0.70 -0.24 34.27
C TRP A 510 2.23 -0.25 34.52
N SER A 511 2.95 -1.23 33.97
CA SER A 511 4.42 -1.32 34.06
C SER A 511 5.11 -0.10 33.44
N ILE A 512 4.54 0.49 32.38
CA ILE A 512 5.06 1.73 31.78
C ILE A 512 4.95 2.87 32.78
N ARG A 513 3.76 3.08 33.36
CA ARG A 513 3.53 4.15 34.33
C ARG A 513 4.43 4.03 35.55
N MET A 514 4.53 2.84 36.13
CA MET A 514 5.40 2.57 37.27
C MET A 514 6.89 2.82 36.99
N THR A 515 7.32 2.55 35.75
CA THR A 515 8.69 2.83 35.34
C THR A 515 8.93 4.34 35.22
N LEU A 516 8.00 5.10 34.66
CA LEU A 516 8.09 6.56 34.60
C LEU A 516 8.09 7.19 35.99
N ASP A 517 7.21 6.73 36.90
CA ASP A 517 7.12 7.23 38.28
C ASP A 517 8.40 7.01 39.10
N ARG A 518 9.16 5.94 38.78
CA ARG A 518 10.40 5.58 39.48
C ARG A 518 11.66 6.24 38.90
N ASN A 519 11.55 6.83 37.72
CA ASN A 519 12.69 7.42 37.02
C ASN A 519 12.36 8.85 36.60
N GLU A 520 12.63 9.79 37.49
CA GLU A 520 12.38 11.21 37.23
C GLU A 520 13.24 11.66 36.01
N GLY A 521 12.57 12.32 35.05
CA GLY A 521 13.20 12.80 33.80
C GLY A 521 13.32 11.76 32.69
N LEU A 522 12.89 10.51 32.89
CA LEU A 522 12.82 9.51 31.81
C LEU A 522 11.72 9.87 30.81
N VAL A 523 12.07 10.00 29.55
CA VAL A 523 11.13 10.28 28.44
C VAL A 523 11.03 9.06 27.54
N LEU A 524 9.82 8.53 27.40
CA LEU A 524 9.52 7.36 26.58
C LEU A 524 8.61 7.75 25.39
N SER A 525 8.93 7.26 24.20
CA SER A 525 8.14 7.44 22.98
C SER A 525 7.56 6.12 22.50
N GLU A 526 6.36 6.20 21.88
CA GLU A 526 5.72 5.06 21.19
C GLU A 526 6.28 4.84 19.79
N PHE A 527 6.97 5.81 19.24
CA PHE A 527 7.50 5.77 17.89
C PHE A 527 9.03 5.87 17.89
N GLY A 528 9.67 4.99 17.13
CA GLY A 528 11.10 5.12 16.85
C GLY A 528 11.32 6.24 15.82
N ARG A 529 12.20 7.18 16.13
CA ARG A 529 12.73 8.11 15.12
C ARG A 529 13.66 7.34 14.19
N SER A 530 13.44 7.44 12.89
CA SER A 530 14.28 6.82 11.85
C SER A 530 15.70 7.37 11.83
#